data_dc00999ecaa41557bc03ca78d73caef4
#
_entry.id   dc00999ecaa41557bc03ca78d73caef4
#
_cell.length_a   1.000
_cell.length_b   1.000
_cell.length_c   1.000
_cell.angle_alpha   90.00
_cell.angle_beta   90.00
_cell.angle_gamma   90.00
#
_symmetry.space_group_name_H-M   'P 1'
#
loop_
_entity.id
_entity.type
_entity.pdbx_description
1 polymer ?
#
loop_
_entity_poly.entity_id
_entity_poly.type
_entity_poly.pdbx_seq_one_letter_code
_entity_poly.pdbx_strand_id
1 'polypeptide(L)'
;MASDNLPVLIVGDVHGDIERLFEALRPYPADRWHTVFVGDLVDYGMFGVGALRYARDRANTTVLLGNHEVAMLWALRDPSRIGFWISIGGQSHDLDELMRDAALQVWMRDRPALVKLPDATLVQHCGHDGYSRLIDKNDADVIAAVNSRARDLLMYEGEPELWDVLSARNIFDQQHERLLRWLEATKSRRVVFGHTPHNYRTPAIYHDGTAINVDGAFSRFHMKYRRRSPIGASVLPLDALS
;
A
#
# COMPACT_ATOMS: atom_id res chain seq x y z
N MET A 1 -16.87 12.89 -16.01
CA MET A 1 -17.47 11.55 -16.15
C MET A 1 -16.69 10.77 -17.21
N ALA A 2 -15.58 10.14 -16.85
CA ALA A 2 -14.77 9.28 -17.74
C ALA A 2 -13.82 8.33 -16.99
N SER A 3 -14.10 7.97 -15.72
CA SER A 3 -13.15 7.14 -14.93
C SER A 3 -13.55 5.66 -14.78
N ASP A 4 -14.76 5.26 -15.17
CA ASP A 4 -15.28 3.94 -14.81
C ASP A 4 -14.78 2.79 -15.68
N ASN A 5 -13.91 3.04 -16.67
CA ASN A 5 -13.50 2.02 -17.65
C ASN A 5 -12.00 2.01 -17.99
N LEU A 6 -11.16 2.66 -17.19
CA LEU A 6 -9.72 2.59 -17.44
C LEU A 6 -9.15 1.24 -16.99
N PRO A 7 -8.19 0.65 -17.75
CA PRO A 7 -7.44 -0.50 -17.26
C PRO A 7 -6.68 -0.13 -15.97
N VAL A 8 -6.56 -1.10 -15.05
CA VAL A 8 -5.97 -0.87 -13.74
C VAL A 8 -4.53 -1.35 -13.70
N LEU A 9 -3.66 -0.49 -13.20
CA LEU A 9 -2.27 -0.79 -12.87
C LEU A 9 -2.12 -0.81 -11.35
N ILE A 10 -1.63 -1.92 -10.78
CA ILE A 10 -1.28 -1.98 -9.36
C ILE A 10 0.24 -1.85 -9.23
N VAL A 11 0.68 -0.98 -8.30
CA VAL A 11 2.09 -0.70 -8.00
C VAL A 11 2.36 -1.07 -6.55
N GLY A 12 3.38 -1.89 -6.34
CA GLY A 12 3.88 -2.30 -5.02
C GLY A 12 4.61 -1.18 -4.28
N ASP A 13 5.25 -1.56 -3.19
CA ASP A 13 5.97 -0.69 -2.27
C ASP A 13 7.07 0.09 -3.01
N VAL A 14 7.09 1.43 -2.87
CA VAL A 14 7.97 2.34 -3.64
C VAL A 14 9.19 2.77 -2.83
N HIS A 15 9.00 3.01 -1.54
CA HIS A 15 10.06 3.37 -0.60
C HIS A 15 10.97 4.50 -1.12
N GLY A 16 10.39 5.64 -1.47
CA GLY A 16 11.12 6.86 -1.81
C GLY A 16 11.99 6.79 -3.08
N ASP A 17 11.88 5.73 -3.90
CA ASP A 17 12.63 5.59 -5.15
C ASP A 17 11.85 6.20 -6.33
N ILE A 18 11.74 7.52 -6.32
CA ILE A 18 10.92 8.26 -7.29
C ILE A 18 11.41 8.11 -8.74
N GLU A 19 12.72 7.95 -8.96
CA GLU A 19 13.27 7.78 -10.31
C GLU A 19 12.80 6.45 -10.92
N ARG A 20 12.88 5.36 -10.13
CA ARG A 20 12.33 4.07 -10.56
C ARG A 20 10.81 4.09 -10.72
N LEU A 21 10.13 4.87 -9.88
CA LEU A 21 8.69 5.07 -10.03
C LEU A 21 8.36 5.71 -11.39
N PHE A 22 9.08 6.75 -11.80
CA PHE A 22 8.90 7.36 -13.12
C PHE A 22 9.21 6.39 -14.27
N GLU A 23 10.27 5.58 -14.14
CA GLU A 23 10.58 4.53 -15.10
C GLU A 23 9.46 3.49 -15.20
N ALA A 24 8.95 3.03 -14.05
CA ALA A 24 7.87 2.04 -13.96
C ALA A 24 6.56 2.53 -14.58
N LEU A 25 6.22 3.80 -14.39
CA LEU A 25 4.97 4.39 -14.84
C LEU A 25 5.03 4.96 -16.27
N ARG A 26 6.21 5.03 -16.88
CA ARG A 26 6.37 5.57 -18.25
C ARG A 26 5.49 4.85 -19.30
N PRO A 27 5.29 3.50 -19.27
CA PRO A 27 4.40 2.81 -20.19
C PRO A 27 2.90 3.02 -19.89
N TYR A 28 2.55 3.60 -18.75
CA TYR A 28 1.20 3.66 -18.20
C TYR A 28 0.76 5.12 -17.95
N PRO A 29 0.42 5.90 -18.98
CA PRO A 29 0.06 7.29 -18.84
C PRO A 29 -1.23 7.46 -18.02
N ALA A 30 -1.29 8.51 -17.18
CA ALA A 30 -2.34 8.73 -16.19
C ALA A 30 -3.73 9.00 -16.79
N ASP A 31 -3.81 9.44 -18.03
CA ASP A 31 -5.06 9.64 -18.77
C ASP A 31 -5.66 8.35 -19.33
N ARG A 32 -4.89 7.26 -19.33
CA ARG A 32 -5.27 5.95 -19.89
C ARG A 32 -5.28 4.81 -18.87
N TRP A 33 -4.74 5.02 -17.69
CA TRP A 33 -4.63 4.00 -16.65
C TRP A 33 -5.09 4.51 -15.30
N HIS A 34 -5.88 3.72 -14.60
CA HIS A 34 -6.10 3.91 -13.18
C HIS A 34 -4.97 3.23 -12.40
N THR A 35 -4.16 4.01 -11.68
CA THR A 35 -3.04 3.50 -10.90
C THR A 35 -3.45 3.30 -9.45
N VAL A 36 -3.19 2.12 -8.89
CA VAL A 36 -3.43 1.80 -7.48
C VAL A 36 -2.10 1.48 -6.81
N PHE A 37 -1.70 2.29 -5.84
CA PHE A 37 -0.54 2.04 -4.99
C PHE A 37 -0.95 1.27 -3.74
N VAL A 38 -0.23 0.20 -3.40
CA VAL A 38 -0.56 -0.63 -2.23
C VAL A 38 -0.11 -0.05 -0.89
N GLY A 39 0.52 1.14 -0.88
CA GLY A 39 1.13 1.80 0.27
C GLY A 39 2.65 1.75 0.24
N ASP A 40 3.30 2.16 1.32
CA ASP A 40 4.76 2.23 1.50
C ASP A 40 5.46 3.00 0.37
N LEU A 41 5.01 4.25 0.14
CA LEU A 41 5.67 5.17 -0.77
C LEU A 41 6.87 5.84 -0.13
N VAL A 42 6.88 5.96 1.20
CA VAL A 42 7.91 6.66 2.00
C VAL A 42 9.00 5.73 2.50
N ASP A 43 10.00 6.31 3.13
CA ASP A 43 11.13 5.71 3.81
C ASP A 43 12.15 5.02 2.89
N TYR A 44 13.33 4.67 3.44
CA TYR A 44 14.52 4.13 2.77
C TYR A 44 15.12 5.05 1.70
N GLY A 45 14.35 5.49 0.72
CA GLY A 45 14.80 6.37 -0.37
C GLY A 45 14.77 7.85 0.00
N MET A 46 15.40 8.65 -0.86
CA MET A 46 15.62 10.09 -0.61
C MET A 46 14.38 10.96 -0.88
N PHE A 47 13.32 10.42 -1.46
CA PHE A 47 12.19 11.20 -1.98
C PHE A 47 10.83 10.62 -1.56
N GLY A 48 10.68 10.24 -0.28
CA GLY A 48 9.43 9.68 0.23
C GLY A 48 8.25 10.65 0.12
N VAL A 49 8.40 11.87 0.62
CA VAL A 49 7.38 12.93 0.47
C VAL A 49 7.19 13.32 -0.99
N GLY A 50 8.24 13.28 -1.80
CA GLY A 50 8.15 13.48 -3.25
C GLY A 50 7.28 12.41 -3.93
N ALA A 51 7.42 11.14 -3.55
CA ALA A 51 6.61 10.04 -4.07
C ALA A 51 5.13 10.18 -3.65
N LEU A 52 4.85 10.59 -2.39
CA LEU A 52 3.50 10.88 -1.93
C LEU A 52 2.83 11.99 -2.74
N ARG A 53 3.53 13.12 -2.92
CA ARG A 53 3.03 14.25 -3.72
C ARG A 53 2.75 13.84 -5.16
N TYR A 54 3.68 13.10 -5.76
CA TYR A 54 3.50 12.59 -7.11
C TYR A 54 2.27 11.69 -7.22
N ALA A 55 2.09 10.75 -6.29
CA ALA A 55 0.94 9.85 -6.29
C ALA A 55 -0.39 10.59 -6.04
N ARG A 56 -0.38 11.61 -5.16
CA ARG A 56 -1.54 12.49 -4.90
C ARG A 56 -1.96 13.27 -6.14
N ASP A 57 -0.98 13.83 -6.84
CA ASP A 57 -1.23 14.80 -7.93
C ASP A 57 -1.40 14.10 -9.30
N ARG A 58 -1.07 12.80 -9.38
CA ARG A 58 -1.28 11.99 -10.58
C ARG A 58 -2.78 11.72 -10.78
N ALA A 59 -3.31 12.05 -11.97
CA ALA A 59 -4.71 11.78 -12.31
C ALA A 59 -5.02 10.26 -12.26
N ASN A 60 -6.29 9.92 -12.00
CA ASN A 60 -6.78 8.55 -11.95
C ASN A 60 -5.94 7.63 -11.03
N THR A 61 -5.70 8.08 -9.81
CA THR A 61 -4.86 7.36 -8.85
C THR A 61 -5.62 7.08 -7.55
N THR A 62 -5.44 5.87 -7.02
CA THR A 62 -5.81 5.47 -5.67
C THR A 62 -4.54 5.09 -4.91
N VAL A 63 -4.39 5.58 -3.69
CA VAL A 63 -3.26 5.26 -2.81
C VAL A 63 -3.81 4.65 -1.53
N LEU A 64 -3.32 3.48 -1.15
CA LEU A 64 -3.63 2.86 0.13
C LEU A 64 -2.61 3.26 1.19
N LEU A 65 -3.02 3.12 2.45
CA LEU A 65 -2.10 3.24 3.58
C LEU A 65 -1.18 2.02 3.65
N GLY A 66 0.14 2.27 3.75
CA GLY A 66 1.12 1.30 4.20
C GLY A 66 1.51 1.54 5.66
N ASN A 67 2.24 0.61 6.25
CA ASN A 67 2.71 0.76 7.61
C ASN A 67 3.77 1.88 7.74
N HIS A 68 4.55 2.15 6.70
CA HIS A 68 5.53 3.23 6.72
C HIS A 68 4.88 4.62 6.72
N GLU A 69 3.77 4.84 6.01
CA GLU A 69 2.97 6.06 6.12
C GLU A 69 2.40 6.23 7.54
N VAL A 70 1.91 5.15 8.18
CA VAL A 70 1.41 5.19 9.55
C VAL A 70 2.53 5.52 10.55
N ALA A 71 3.70 4.90 10.42
CA ALA A 71 4.85 5.18 11.28
C ALA A 71 5.34 6.64 11.16
N MET A 72 5.36 7.17 9.94
CA MET A 72 5.71 8.58 9.69
C MET A 72 4.70 9.54 10.33
N LEU A 73 3.39 9.28 10.19
CA LEU A 73 2.34 10.06 10.84
C LEU A 73 2.40 9.96 12.37
N TRP A 74 2.77 8.79 12.90
CA TRP A 74 2.99 8.59 14.32
C TRP A 74 4.19 9.40 14.83
N ALA A 75 5.33 9.34 14.14
CA ALA A 75 6.51 10.15 14.47
C ALA A 75 6.24 11.66 14.38
N LEU A 76 5.41 12.09 13.42
CA LEU A 76 4.97 13.48 13.29
C LEU A 76 4.13 13.94 14.50
N ARG A 77 3.26 13.08 15.03
CA ARG A 77 2.40 13.39 16.18
C ARG A 77 3.13 13.28 17.51
N ASP A 78 3.92 12.23 17.69
CA ASP A 78 4.68 11.91 18.90
C ASP A 78 6.19 11.91 18.61
N PRO A 79 6.92 12.97 18.96
CA PRO A 79 8.37 13.05 18.71
C PRO A 79 9.17 11.92 19.38
N SER A 80 8.66 11.26 20.42
CA SER A 80 9.33 10.11 21.03
C SER A 80 9.43 8.91 20.08
N ARG A 81 8.62 8.88 19.02
CA ARG A 81 8.58 7.83 17.99
C ARG A 81 9.53 8.06 16.81
N ILE A 82 10.15 9.22 16.72
CA ILE A 82 11.12 9.53 15.64
C ILE A 82 12.24 8.49 15.59
N GLY A 83 12.81 8.10 16.74
CA GLY A 83 13.85 7.08 16.80
C GLY A 83 13.40 5.72 16.29
N PHE A 84 12.17 5.30 16.61
CA PHE A 84 11.57 4.09 16.06
C PHE A 84 11.41 4.19 14.54
N TRP A 85 10.79 5.26 14.05
CA TRP A 85 10.55 5.46 12.62
C TRP A 85 11.87 5.50 11.81
N ILE A 86 12.91 6.19 12.31
CA ILE A 86 14.24 6.16 11.68
C ILE A 86 14.81 4.74 11.64
N SER A 87 14.62 3.95 12.69
CA SER A 87 15.13 2.57 12.75
C SER A 87 14.53 1.63 11.69
N ILE A 88 13.37 1.96 11.17
CA ILE A 88 12.68 1.21 10.10
C ILE A 88 12.89 1.82 8.71
N GLY A 89 13.73 2.84 8.57
CA GLY A 89 14.10 3.42 7.27
C GLY A 89 13.69 4.87 7.08
N GLY A 90 13.05 5.50 8.08
CA GLY A 90 12.59 6.89 8.04
C GLY A 90 13.72 7.88 7.74
N GLN A 91 13.41 8.90 6.95
CA GLN A 91 14.34 9.94 6.51
C GLN A 91 13.97 11.29 7.14
N SER A 92 14.84 11.85 7.98
CA SER A 92 14.52 13.07 8.75
C SER A 92 14.06 14.25 7.89
N HIS A 93 14.63 14.39 6.70
CA HIS A 93 14.22 15.46 5.76
C HIS A 93 12.79 15.30 5.25
N ASP A 94 12.31 14.04 5.06
CA ASP A 94 10.92 13.77 4.69
C ASP A 94 9.95 14.19 5.81
N LEU A 95 10.32 13.97 7.09
CA LEU A 95 9.53 14.43 8.22
C LEU A 95 9.46 15.95 8.28
N ASP A 96 10.60 16.63 8.07
CA ASP A 96 10.69 18.09 8.01
C ASP A 96 9.84 18.69 6.89
N GLU A 97 9.79 18.01 5.73
CA GLU A 97 8.93 18.41 4.62
C GLU A 97 7.45 18.20 4.94
N LEU A 98 7.10 17.04 5.51
CA LEU A 98 5.72 16.73 5.87
C LEU A 98 5.19 17.67 6.96
N MET A 99 6.02 18.06 7.93
CA MET A 99 5.66 19.05 8.96
C MET A 99 5.19 20.38 8.36
N ARG A 100 5.72 20.78 7.21
CA ARG A 100 5.38 22.03 6.52
C ARG A 100 4.21 21.90 5.55
N ASP A 101 3.70 20.69 5.30
CA ASP A 101 2.65 20.39 4.32
C ASP A 101 1.40 19.83 5.00
N ALA A 102 0.65 20.72 5.68
CA ALA A 102 -0.59 20.33 6.38
C ALA A 102 -1.62 19.68 5.44
N ALA A 103 -1.68 20.11 4.17
CA ALA A 103 -2.59 19.52 3.19
C ALA A 103 -2.23 18.08 2.86
N LEU A 104 -0.93 17.77 2.75
CA LEU A 104 -0.46 16.41 2.54
C LEU A 104 -0.73 15.52 3.77
N GLN A 105 -0.54 16.06 5.00
CA GLN A 105 -0.86 15.32 6.23
C GLN A 105 -2.35 14.93 6.29
N VAL A 106 -3.25 15.86 5.96
CA VAL A 106 -4.70 15.58 5.90
C VAL A 106 -5.00 14.53 4.81
N TRP A 107 -4.41 14.71 3.64
CA TRP A 107 -4.58 13.76 2.54
C TRP A 107 -4.11 12.35 2.93
N MET A 108 -2.94 12.20 3.58
CA MET A 108 -2.44 10.90 4.04
C MET A 108 -3.40 10.22 5.02
N ARG A 109 -3.92 10.96 6.00
CA ARG A 109 -4.86 10.41 7.01
C ARG A 109 -6.19 9.96 6.41
N ASP A 110 -6.55 10.46 5.22
CA ASP A 110 -7.77 10.10 4.50
C ASP A 110 -7.57 8.94 3.51
N ARG A 111 -6.39 8.30 3.50
CA ARG A 111 -6.16 7.17 2.58
C ARG A 111 -6.87 5.92 3.08
N PRO A 112 -7.48 5.14 2.16
CA PRO A 112 -8.11 3.88 2.52
C PRO A 112 -7.05 2.83 2.90
N ALA A 113 -7.42 1.90 3.78
CA ALA A 113 -6.64 0.70 4.07
C ALA A 113 -6.94 -0.44 3.08
N LEU A 114 -8.17 -0.46 2.55
CA LEU A 114 -8.65 -1.46 1.59
C LEU A 114 -9.38 -0.79 0.42
N VAL A 115 -9.20 -1.32 -0.76
CA VAL A 115 -9.99 -0.93 -1.94
C VAL A 115 -10.43 -2.19 -2.70
N LYS A 116 -11.71 -2.25 -3.11
CA LYS A 116 -12.22 -3.28 -4.00
C LYS A 116 -12.47 -2.68 -5.39
N LEU A 117 -11.85 -3.27 -6.39
CA LEU A 117 -11.97 -2.87 -7.78
C LEU A 117 -13.24 -3.42 -8.43
N PRO A 118 -13.69 -2.85 -9.57
CA PRO A 118 -14.92 -3.29 -10.25
C PRO A 118 -14.93 -4.78 -10.62
N ASP A 119 -13.78 -5.39 -10.89
CA ASP A 119 -13.63 -6.81 -11.20
C ASP A 119 -13.60 -7.70 -9.95
N ALA A 120 -13.99 -7.16 -8.77
CA ALA A 120 -13.94 -7.82 -7.47
C ALA A 120 -12.52 -8.21 -6.99
N THR A 121 -11.47 -7.59 -7.51
CA THR A 121 -10.12 -7.67 -6.93
C THR A 121 -10.04 -6.77 -5.70
N LEU A 122 -9.69 -7.35 -4.55
CA LEU A 122 -9.34 -6.60 -3.35
C LEU A 122 -7.88 -6.16 -3.44
N VAL A 123 -7.60 -4.89 -3.14
CA VAL A 123 -6.23 -4.37 -2.97
C VAL A 123 -6.05 -3.94 -1.53
N GLN A 124 -4.98 -4.39 -0.90
CA GLN A 124 -4.62 -4.08 0.48
C GLN A 124 -3.10 -4.01 0.63
N HIS A 125 -2.60 -3.45 1.75
CA HIS A 125 -1.15 -3.35 1.94
C HIS A 125 -0.53 -4.71 2.28
N CYS A 126 -1.03 -5.40 3.32
CA CYS A 126 -0.46 -6.65 3.81
C CYS A 126 -1.23 -7.89 3.33
N GLY A 127 -0.52 -9.00 3.09
CA GLY A 127 -1.09 -10.28 2.66
C GLY A 127 -1.67 -11.10 3.81
N HIS A 128 -2.60 -10.55 4.61
CA HIS A 128 -3.27 -11.25 5.71
C HIS A 128 -4.66 -10.68 6.01
N ASP A 129 -5.44 -11.38 6.85
CA ASP A 129 -6.80 -11.04 7.26
C ASP A 129 -6.89 -10.23 8.58
N GLY A 130 -5.77 -9.74 9.09
CA GLY A 130 -5.69 -9.00 10.36
C GLY A 130 -6.51 -7.73 10.41
N TYR A 131 -6.90 -7.18 9.26
CA TYR A 131 -7.84 -6.06 9.15
C TYR A 131 -9.20 -6.35 9.83
N SER A 132 -9.58 -7.61 9.94
CA SER A 132 -10.79 -8.04 10.65
C SER A 132 -10.80 -7.70 12.14
N ARG A 133 -9.63 -7.39 12.74
CA ARG A 133 -9.52 -6.93 14.13
C ARG A 133 -9.99 -5.49 14.33
N LEU A 134 -10.10 -4.73 13.24
CA LEU A 134 -10.52 -3.33 13.26
C LEU A 134 -12.04 -3.15 13.25
N ILE A 135 -12.81 -4.20 13.08
CA ILE A 135 -14.26 -4.14 12.84
C ILE A 135 -15.03 -5.16 13.68
N ASP A 136 -16.34 -4.95 13.81
CA ASP A 136 -17.24 -5.90 14.41
C ASP A 136 -17.61 -7.00 13.40
N LYS A 137 -17.82 -8.23 13.92
CA LYS A 137 -18.16 -9.40 13.08
C LYS A 137 -19.48 -9.28 12.29
N ASN A 138 -20.31 -8.30 12.65
CA ASN A 138 -21.64 -8.10 12.05
C ASN A 138 -21.67 -6.96 11.03
N ASP A 139 -20.51 -6.37 10.68
CA ASP A 139 -20.46 -5.31 9.70
C ASP A 139 -20.86 -5.82 8.31
N ALA A 140 -21.90 -5.22 7.75
CA ALA A 140 -22.46 -5.63 6.45
C ALA A 140 -21.52 -5.31 5.27
N ASP A 141 -20.72 -4.25 5.41
CA ASP A 141 -19.67 -3.83 4.47
C ASP A 141 -18.34 -3.76 5.19
N VAL A 142 -17.61 -4.87 5.16
CA VAL A 142 -16.30 -5.04 5.79
C VAL A 142 -15.28 -3.99 5.29
N ILE A 143 -15.28 -3.66 4.01
CA ILE A 143 -14.31 -2.72 3.44
C ILE A 143 -14.60 -1.30 3.93
N ALA A 144 -15.85 -0.87 3.91
CA ALA A 144 -16.24 0.44 4.42
C ALA A 144 -15.97 0.57 5.93
N ALA A 145 -16.26 -0.47 6.72
CA ALA A 145 -16.02 -0.49 8.16
C ALA A 145 -14.52 -0.41 8.48
N VAL A 146 -13.66 -1.20 7.82
CA VAL A 146 -12.20 -1.14 7.99
C VAL A 146 -11.66 0.25 7.64
N ASN A 147 -12.08 0.83 6.52
CA ASN A 147 -11.62 2.15 6.09
C ASN A 147 -12.08 3.27 7.05
N SER A 148 -13.31 3.20 7.55
CA SER A 148 -13.80 4.14 8.56
C SER A 148 -12.97 4.04 9.83
N ARG A 149 -12.75 2.82 10.34
CA ARG A 149 -11.97 2.60 11.57
C ARG A 149 -10.50 3.03 11.41
N ALA A 150 -9.86 2.76 10.26
CA ALA A 150 -8.50 3.20 9.99
C ALA A 150 -8.37 4.73 10.01
N ARG A 151 -9.35 5.43 9.41
CA ARG A 151 -9.42 6.90 9.45
C ARG A 151 -9.60 7.41 10.88
N ASP A 152 -10.51 6.82 11.65
CA ASP A 152 -10.74 7.21 13.05
C ASP A 152 -9.48 7.02 13.90
N LEU A 153 -8.76 5.91 13.73
CA LEU A 153 -7.49 5.65 14.41
C LEU A 153 -6.45 6.73 14.11
N LEU A 154 -6.30 7.15 12.86
CA LEU A 154 -5.37 8.23 12.48
C LEU A 154 -5.81 9.61 12.96
N MET A 155 -7.11 9.81 13.22
CA MET A 155 -7.64 11.05 13.80
C MET A 155 -7.48 11.12 15.31
N TYR A 156 -7.57 9.99 16.03
CA TYR A 156 -7.69 9.90 17.48
C TYR A 156 -6.53 9.11 18.15
N GLU A 157 -5.31 9.24 17.63
CA GLU A 157 -4.08 8.68 18.25
C GLU A 157 -4.03 7.13 18.27
N GLY A 158 -4.65 6.50 17.28
CA GLY A 158 -4.68 5.05 17.14
C GLY A 158 -3.60 4.48 16.20
N GLU A 159 -2.55 5.25 15.89
CA GLU A 159 -1.46 4.79 15.02
C GLU A 159 -0.85 3.46 15.50
N PRO A 160 -0.66 3.19 16.81
CA PRO A 160 -0.13 1.90 17.26
C PRO A 160 -1.00 0.71 16.84
N GLU A 161 -2.34 0.83 16.99
CA GLU A 161 -3.28 -0.23 16.60
C GLU A 161 -3.25 -0.47 15.09
N LEU A 162 -3.24 0.61 14.31
CA LEU A 162 -3.17 0.51 12.86
C LEU A 162 -1.82 0.01 12.36
N TRP A 163 -0.71 0.42 13.02
CA TRP A 163 0.62 -0.11 12.77
C TRP A 163 0.65 -1.63 12.95
N ASP A 164 0.11 -2.16 14.05
CA ASP A 164 0.10 -3.59 14.33
C ASP A 164 -0.65 -4.40 13.24
N VAL A 165 -1.69 -3.81 12.66
CA VAL A 165 -2.42 -4.42 11.54
C VAL A 165 -1.61 -4.34 10.26
N LEU A 166 -1.07 -3.17 9.92
CA LEU A 166 -0.41 -2.94 8.62
C LEU A 166 1.05 -3.45 8.57
N SER A 167 1.67 -3.81 9.70
CA SER A 167 3.03 -4.36 9.73
C SER A 167 3.09 -5.90 9.81
N ALA A 168 1.94 -6.57 9.86
CA ALA A 168 1.90 -8.01 9.96
C ALA A 168 2.33 -8.69 8.65
N ARG A 169 3.19 -9.71 8.78
CA ARG A 169 3.76 -10.41 7.63
C ARG A 169 2.71 -11.24 6.89
N ASN A 170 2.99 -11.46 5.61
CA ASN A 170 2.13 -12.24 4.73
C ASN A 170 1.89 -13.66 5.28
N ILE A 171 0.65 -14.11 5.21
CA ILE A 171 0.22 -15.48 5.55
C ILE A 171 -0.60 -16.12 4.42
N PHE A 172 -1.08 -15.33 3.47
CA PHE A 172 -1.94 -15.82 2.39
C PHE A 172 -1.21 -16.71 1.38
N ASP A 173 0.13 -16.64 1.34
CA ASP A 173 0.97 -17.56 0.58
C ASP A 173 0.92 -19.00 1.11
N GLN A 174 0.67 -19.19 2.41
CA GLN A 174 0.70 -20.48 3.12
C GLN A 174 -0.67 -20.92 3.62
N GLN A 175 -1.57 -20.00 3.99
CA GLN A 175 -2.83 -20.29 4.67
C GLN A 175 -4.05 -20.02 3.77
N HIS A 176 -4.23 -20.91 2.77
CA HIS A 176 -5.29 -20.77 1.77
C HIS A 176 -6.71 -20.66 2.37
N GLU A 177 -7.03 -21.43 3.42
CA GLU A 177 -8.35 -21.35 4.07
C GLU A 177 -8.62 -19.98 4.71
N ARG A 178 -7.59 -19.32 5.27
CA ARG A 178 -7.75 -17.96 5.80
C ARG A 178 -7.98 -16.96 4.68
N LEU A 179 -7.25 -17.11 3.57
CA LEU A 179 -7.47 -16.31 2.38
C LEU A 179 -8.91 -16.43 1.89
N LEU A 180 -9.43 -17.66 1.74
CA LEU A 180 -10.80 -17.86 1.25
C LEU A 180 -11.85 -17.22 2.16
N ARG A 181 -11.73 -17.37 3.49
CA ARG A 181 -12.63 -16.70 4.44
C ARG A 181 -12.56 -15.17 4.33
N TRP A 182 -11.36 -14.62 4.10
CA TRP A 182 -11.20 -13.17 3.93
C TRP A 182 -11.80 -12.67 2.62
N LEU A 183 -11.63 -13.41 1.53
CA LEU A 183 -12.24 -13.09 0.24
C LEU A 183 -13.77 -13.18 0.31
N GLU A 184 -14.33 -14.17 1.01
CA GLU A 184 -15.77 -14.28 1.28
C GLU A 184 -16.29 -13.07 2.09
N ALA A 185 -15.64 -12.74 3.20
CA ALA A 185 -16.01 -11.60 4.04
C ALA A 185 -16.01 -10.27 3.29
N THR A 186 -15.04 -10.06 2.41
CA THR A 186 -14.91 -8.84 1.58
C THR A 186 -15.69 -8.92 0.27
N LYS A 187 -16.34 -10.06 -0.02
CA LYS A 187 -17.03 -10.35 -1.29
C LYS A 187 -16.10 -10.09 -2.49
N SER A 188 -14.88 -10.60 -2.41
CA SER A 188 -13.82 -10.44 -3.40
C SER A 188 -13.44 -11.78 -4.02
N ARG A 189 -12.94 -11.78 -5.26
CA ARG A 189 -12.51 -13.01 -5.97
C ARG A 189 -11.04 -13.30 -5.82
N ARG A 190 -10.22 -12.26 -5.58
CA ARG A 190 -8.77 -12.33 -5.36
C ARG A 190 -8.31 -11.16 -4.52
N VAL A 191 -7.08 -11.25 -3.98
CA VAL A 191 -6.42 -10.15 -3.28
C VAL A 191 -5.06 -9.86 -3.91
N VAL A 192 -4.73 -8.57 -4.06
CA VAL A 192 -3.40 -8.07 -4.42
C VAL A 192 -2.84 -7.26 -3.25
N PHE A 193 -1.59 -7.51 -2.89
CA PHE A 193 -0.95 -6.91 -1.72
C PHE A 193 0.55 -6.71 -1.92
N GLY A 194 1.20 -5.97 -0.99
CA GLY A 194 2.63 -5.70 -0.93
C GLY A 194 3.28 -6.10 0.39
N HIS A 195 4.05 -5.19 1.00
CA HIS A 195 4.63 -5.24 2.36
C HIS A 195 5.67 -6.35 2.62
N THR A 196 5.53 -7.51 2.04
CA THR A 196 6.46 -8.63 2.29
C THR A 196 7.26 -8.90 1.02
N PRO A 197 8.53 -8.44 0.95
CA PRO A 197 9.32 -8.55 -0.26
C PRO A 197 9.54 -9.99 -0.69
N HIS A 198 9.43 -10.23 -2.01
CA HIS A 198 9.77 -11.51 -2.63
C HIS A 198 10.95 -11.36 -3.63
N ASN A 199 11.52 -12.48 -4.06
CA ASN A 199 12.68 -12.51 -4.96
C ASN A 199 12.34 -12.97 -6.40
N TYR A 200 11.07 -12.99 -6.79
CA TYR A 200 10.66 -13.36 -8.16
C TYR A 200 10.86 -12.18 -9.12
N ARG A 201 10.93 -12.49 -10.42
CA ARG A 201 11.12 -11.47 -11.47
C ARG A 201 9.80 -10.81 -11.91
N THR A 202 8.69 -11.40 -11.53
CA THR A 202 7.30 -10.94 -11.75
C THR A 202 6.58 -10.91 -10.40
N PRO A 203 5.38 -10.32 -10.28
CA PRO A 203 4.55 -10.48 -9.09
C PRO A 203 4.42 -11.94 -8.69
N ALA A 204 4.46 -12.20 -7.38
CA ALA A 204 4.35 -13.57 -6.86
C ALA A 204 2.88 -13.99 -6.82
N ILE A 205 2.55 -15.05 -7.54
CA ILE A 205 1.19 -15.58 -7.68
C ILE A 205 1.05 -16.84 -6.82
N TYR A 206 0.02 -16.88 -5.99
CA TYR A 206 -0.31 -17.98 -5.10
C TYR A 206 -1.73 -18.46 -5.34
N HIS A 207 -1.99 -19.74 -5.08
CA HIS A 207 -3.32 -20.37 -5.10
C HIS A 207 -4.09 -20.05 -6.40
N ASP A 208 -3.48 -20.35 -7.54
CA ASP A 208 -4.05 -20.17 -8.88
C ASP A 208 -4.55 -18.72 -9.13
N GLY A 209 -3.85 -17.72 -8.59
CA GLY A 209 -4.13 -16.30 -8.81
C GLY A 209 -5.15 -15.68 -7.85
N THR A 210 -5.55 -16.39 -6.79
CA THR A 210 -6.42 -15.81 -5.76
C THR A 210 -5.67 -14.89 -4.78
N ALA A 211 -4.33 -15.03 -4.66
CA ALA A 211 -3.47 -14.11 -3.91
C ALA A 211 -2.25 -13.72 -4.75
N ILE A 212 -1.96 -12.42 -4.82
CA ILE A 212 -0.86 -11.89 -5.63
C ILE A 212 -0.09 -10.87 -4.81
N ASN A 213 1.21 -11.11 -4.64
CA ASN A 213 2.12 -10.18 -3.98
C ASN A 213 2.89 -9.37 -5.02
N VAL A 214 2.76 -8.04 -4.94
CA VAL A 214 3.44 -7.07 -5.82
C VAL A 214 4.61 -6.36 -5.14
N ASP A 215 5.06 -6.79 -3.95
CA ASP A 215 6.28 -6.28 -3.37
C ASP A 215 7.50 -7.05 -3.89
N GLY A 216 7.95 -6.68 -5.07
CA GLY A 216 9.15 -7.22 -5.71
C GLY A 216 10.45 -6.56 -5.22
N ALA A 217 10.49 -5.97 -4.01
CA ALA A 217 11.63 -5.20 -3.50
C ALA A 217 12.04 -4.07 -4.48
N PHE A 218 11.09 -3.20 -4.78
CA PHE A 218 11.19 -2.15 -5.80
C PHE A 218 12.35 -1.18 -5.57
N SER A 219 12.50 -0.67 -4.35
CA SER A 219 13.46 0.39 -4.03
C SER A 219 14.90 -0.07 -4.06
N ARG A 220 15.77 0.67 -4.74
CA ARG A 220 17.23 0.49 -4.73
C ARG A 220 17.85 0.79 -3.35
N PHE A 221 17.14 1.50 -2.50
CA PHE A 221 17.60 1.98 -1.20
C PHE A 221 17.29 1.00 -0.06
N HIS A 222 16.43 0.01 -0.30
CA HIS A 222 16.12 -1.00 0.70
C HIS A 222 17.33 -1.94 0.90
N MET A 223 18.15 -1.63 1.91
CA MET A 223 19.49 -2.21 2.15
C MET A 223 19.52 -3.74 2.21
N LYS A 224 18.47 -4.37 2.72
CA LYS A 224 18.36 -5.82 2.89
C LYS A 224 18.21 -6.57 1.56
N TYR A 225 17.63 -5.90 0.54
CA TYR A 225 17.26 -6.49 -0.74
C TYR A 225 18.00 -5.87 -1.93
N ARG A 226 19.29 -5.51 -1.76
CA ARG A 226 20.17 -4.86 -2.74
C ARG A 226 20.27 -5.53 -4.11
N ARG A 227 19.68 -6.67 -4.32
CA ARG A 227 19.55 -7.25 -5.65
C ARG A 227 18.56 -6.40 -6.43
N ARG A 228 18.99 -5.90 -7.58
CA ARG A 228 18.13 -5.18 -8.53
C ARG A 228 16.96 -6.07 -8.92
N SER A 229 15.87 -6.00 -8.18
CA SER A 229 14.62 -6.62 -8.60
C SER A 229 14.15 -5.93 -9.87
N PRO A 230 13.68 -6.67 -10.88
CA PRO A 230 13.08 -6.06 -12.05
C PRO A 230 11.89 -5.19 -11.63
N ILE A 231 11.71 -4.03 -12.28
CA ILE A 231 10.53 -3.17 -12.03
C ILE A 231 9.24 -3.97 -12.19
N GLY A 232 9.16 -4.86 -13.18
CA GLY A 232 8.01 -5.72 -13.43
C GLY A 232 7.63 -6.66 -12.28
N ALA A 233 8.50 -6.86 -11.28
CA ALA A 233 8.15 -7.62 -10.08
C ALA A 233 7.19 -6.86 -9.13
N SER A 234 7.14 -5.53 -9.24
CA SER A 234 6.33 -4.64 -8.40
C SER A 234 5.26 -3.86 -9.19
N VAL A 235 5.00 -4.25 -10.43
CA VAL A 235 4.01 -3.58 -11.30
C VAL A 235 3.12 -4.63 -11.96
N LEU A 236 1.82 -4.52 -11.75
CA LEU A 236 0.83 -5.49 -12.21
C LEU A 236 -0.29 -4.79 -13.00
N PRO A 237 -0.28 -4.82 -14.33
CA PRO A 237 -1.47 -4.56 -15.13
C PRO A 237 -2.50 -5.68 -14.89
N LEU A 238 -3.71 -5.35 -14.46
CA LEU A 238 -4.73 -6.37 -14.12
C LEU A 238 -5.28 -7.11 -15.33
N ASP A 239 -5.28 -6.49 -16.50
CA ASP A 239 -5.67 -7.13 -17.77
C ASP A 239 -4.71 -8.27 -18.18
N ALA A 240 -3.46 -8.26 -17.69
CA ALA A 240 -2.52 -9.35 -17.90
C ALA A 240 -2.87 -10.64 -17.13
N LEU A 241 -3.91 -10.62 -16.29
CA LEU A 241 -4.39 -11.76 -15.49
C LEU A 241 -5.68 -12.41 -16.04
N SER A 242 -6.20 -11.87 -17.14
CA SER A 242 -7.43 -12.36 -17.83
C SER A 242 -7.17 -13.48 -18.81
#